data_d179bfea85749bd4eab1b08ce367bf29
#
_entry.id   d179bfea85749bd4eab1b08ce367bf29
#
_cell.length_a   1.000
_cell.length_b   1.000
_cell.length_c   1.000
_cell.angle_alpha   90.00
_cell.angle_beta   90.00
_cell.angle_gamma   90.00
#
_symmetry.space_group_name_H-M   'P 1'
#
loop_
_entity.id
_entity.type
_entity.pdbx_description
1 polymer ?
#
loop_
_entity_poly.entity_id
_entity_poly.type
_entity_poly.pdbx_seq_one_letter_code
_entity_poly.pdbx_strand_id
1 'polypeptide(L)'
;MLFFLLFPLLMGISYEQVADKIWQNECNKSIAGLTTWKKGEEFSSLGIGHFIWYPENKIDRYEETFPSLVAFLEKEGFPAPTVAKGRCPWTSRDQFYQEINSKNMEELRDYLIATKGAQVKFIVERLDHTSKDFPKEVLPKYEALKKDDKGLFALIDYLNFKGSGLSESERYQKEGWGLIQVLNDMKEGTLQAFIESAKNRLILRVKNAPSERKEQQWLKGWINRIERYY
;
A
#
# COMPACT_ATOMS: atom_id res chain seq x y z
N MET A 1 23.70 46.08 -4.73
CA MET A 1 23.92 44.81 -4.00
C MET A 1 22.58 44.13 -3.91
N LEU A 2 22.33 43.21 -4.85
CA LEU A 2 21.02 42.55 -5.00
C LEU A 2 21.04 41.29 -4.13
N PHE A 3 20.28 41.33 -3.03
CA PHE A 3 20.06 40.14 -2.20
C PHE A 3 19.10 39.19 -2.93
N PHE A 4 19.63 38.12 -3.51
CA PHE A 4 18.82 36.96 -3.88
C PHE A 4 18.40 36.23 -2.60
N LEU A 5 17.16 36.44 -2.17
CA LEU A 5 16.50 35.57 -1.20
C LEU A 5 16.28 34.21 -1.89
N LEU A 6 17.16 33.26 -1.58
CA LEU A 6 16.90 31.84 -1.84
C LEU A 6 15.73 31.43 -0.94
N PHE A 7 14.51 31.47 -1.49
CA PHE A 7 13.41 30.68 -0.92
C PHE A 7 13.80 29.20 -1.06
N PRO A 8 13.87 28.44 0.05
CA PRO A 8 13.98 26.99 -0.08
C PRO A 8 12.70 26.55 -0.85
N LEU A 9 12.92 25.94 -2.01
CA LEU A 9 11.89 25.22 -2.73
C LEU A 9 11.36 24.17 -1.74
N LEU A 10 10.19 24.39 -1.18
CA LEU A 10 9.42 23.33 -0.49
C LEU A 10 9.19 22.28 -1.57
N MET A 11 10.04 21.27 -1.61
CA MET A 11 9.85 20.11 -2.46
C MET A 11 8.58 19.42 -1.94
N GLY A 12 7.46 19.68 -2.61
CA GLY A 12 6.21 18.98 -2.35
C GLY A 12 6.38 17.49 -2.62
N ILE A 13 5.52 16.68 -2.00
CA ILE A 13 5.51 15.22 -2.19
C ILE A 13 5.34 14.90 -3.67
N SER A 14 6.26 14.11 -4.22
CA SER A 14 6.15 13.55 -5.55
C SER A 14 5.41 12.22 -5.51
N TYR A 15 4.10 12.25 -5.73
CA TYR A 15 3.28 11.02 -5.79
C TYR A 15 3.77 10.04 -6.87
N GLU A 16 4.37 10.54 -7.96
CA GLU A 16 4.96 9.69 -8.99
C GLU A 16 6.18 8.91 -8.46
N GLN A 17 7.04 9.53 -7.68
CA GLN A 17 8.20 8.85 -7.07
C GLN A 17 7.75 7.82 -6.03
N VAL A 18 6.75 8.14 -5.23
CA VAL A 18 6.15 7.19 -4.27
C VAL A 18 5.50 6.01 -5.03
N ALA A 19 4.78 6.30 -6.12
CA ALA A 19 4.16 5.27 -6.96
C ALA A 19 5.19 4.32 -7.56
N ASP A 20 6.31 4.84 -8.05
CA ASP A 20 7.39 4.03 -8.61
C ASP A 20 8.01 3.09 -7.58
N LYS A 21 8.12 3.50 -6.31
CA LYS A 21 8.60 2.64 -5.22
C LYS A 21 7.58 1.56 -4.87
N ILE A 22 6.29 1.91 -4.77
CA ILE A 22 5.21 0.94 -4.52
C ILE A 22 5.17 -0.08 -5.66
N TRP A 23 5.16 0.38 -6.91
CA TRP A 23 5.17 -0.49 -8.08
C TRP A 23 6.39 -1.42 -8.11
N GLN A 24 7.58 -0.91 -7.74
CA GLN A 24 8.78 -1.74 -7.62
C GLN A 24 8.61 -2.83 -6.56
N ASN A 25 8.05 -2.49 -5.38
CA ASN A 25 7.92 -3.46 -4.28
C ASN A 25 6.83 -4.51 -4.52
N GLU A 26 5.69 -4.10 -5.08
CA GLU A 26 4.54 -4.99 -5.27
C GLU A 26 4.59 -5.76 -6.59
N CYS A 27 5.16 -5.17 -7.65
CA CYS A 27 5.08 -5.72 -9.01
C CYS A 27 6.44 -5.85 -9.71
N ASN A 28 7.57 -5.57 -9.06
CA ASN A 28 8.91 -5.49 -9.69
C ASN A 28 8.95 -4.58 -10.94
N LYS A 29 8.14 -3.51 -10.96
CA LYS A 29 7.88 -2.65 -12.14
C LYS A 29 7.40 -3.43 -13.39
N SER A 30 6.85 -4.60 -13.19
CA SER A 30 6.26 -5.39 -14.27
C SER A 30 4.87 -4.85 -14.64
N ILE A 31 4.64 -4.59 -15.92
CA ILE A 31 3.31 -4.21 -16.44
C ILE A 31 2.30 -5.33 -16.18
N ALA A 32 2.71 -6.58 -16.41
CA ALA A 32 1.87 -7.75 -16.13
C ALA A 32 1.50 -7.86 -14.63
N GLY A 33 2.36 -7.37 -13.74
CA GLY A 33 2.10 -7.33 -12.30
C GLY A 33 0.97 -6.40 -11.90
N LEU A 34 0.58 -5.44 -12.75
CA LEU A 34 -0.56 -4.55 -12.51
C LEU A 34 -1.92 -5.23 -12.64
N THR A 35 -1.95 -6.42 -13.19
CA THR A 35 -3.18 -7.21 -13.41
C THR A 35 -2.91 -8.65 -13.02
N THR A 36 -3.27 -9.03 -11.81
CA THR A 36 -2.99 -10.37 -11.26
C THR A 36 -4.24 -10.98 -10.62
N TRP A 37 -4.28 -12.31 -10.62
CA TRP A 37 -5.25 -13.08 -9.84
C TRP A 37 -4.52 -14.28 -9.26
N LYS A 38 -4.22 -14.24 -7.97
CA LYS A 38 -3.43 -15.29 -7.32
C LYS A 38 -4.25 -16.58 -7.17
N LYS A 39 -3.56 -17.70 -7.17
CA LYS A 39 -4.20 -19.00 -6.95
C LYS A 39 -4.77 -19.07 -5.54
N GLY A 40 -6.05 -19.44 -5.44
CA GLY A 40 -6.76 -19.53 -4.16
C GLY A 40 -7.43 -18.24 -3.70
N GLU A 41 -7.31 -17.14 -4.48
CA GLU A 41 -8.09 -15.92 -4.27
C GLU A 41 -9.36 -15.93 -5.14
N GLU A 42 -10.45 -15.36 -4.64
CA GLU A 42 -11.74 -15.25 -5.34
C GLU A 42 -11.88 -13.90 -6.08
N PHE A 43 -10.79 -13.15 -6.22
CA PHE A 43 -10.75 -11.80 -6.79
C PHE A 43 -9.48 -11.55 -7.61
N SER A 44 -9.55 -10.59 -8.53
CA SER A 44 -8.38 -10.02 -9.17
C SER A 44 -7.80 -8.88 -8.34
N SER A 45 -6.48 -8.69 -8.44
CA SER A 45 -5.72 -7.60 -7.81
C SER A 45 -5.14 -6.71 -8.89
N LEU A 46 -5.50 -5.43 -8.90
CA LEU A 46 -5.23 -4.49 -9.98
C LEU A 46 -4.47 -3.26 -9.50
N GLY A 47 -3.68 -2.66 -10.41
CA GLY A 47 -2.91 -1.45 -10.12
C GLY A 47 -1.72 -1.66 -9.19
N ILE A 48 -1.03 -0.54 -8.86
CA ILE A 48 0.18 -0.57 -8.03
C ILE A 48 -0.09 -0.95 -6.58
N GLY A 49 -1.32 -0.74 -6.07
CA GLY A 49 -1.75 -1.05 -4.72
C GLY A 49 -2.49 -2.39 -4.60
N HIS A 50 -2.50 -3.22 -5.66
CA HIS A 50 -3.23 -4.49 -5.67
C HIS A 50 -4.69 -4.34 -5.23
N PHE A 51 -5.40 -3.35 -5.81
CA PHE A 51 -6.80 -3.08 -5.51
C PHE A 51 -7.69 -4.24 -5.88
N ILE A 52 -8.53 -4.67 -4.95
CA ILE A 52 -9.34 -5.87 -5.06
C ILE A 52 -10.58 -5.61 -5.92
N TRP A 53 -10.85 -6.52 -6.87
CA TRP A 53 -12.04 -6.50 -7.71
C TRP A 53 -12.68 -7.88 -7.80
N TYR A 54 -13.90 -7.99 -7.29
CA TYR A 54 -14.63 -9.24 -7.25
C TYR A 54 -15.46 -9.46 -8.52
N PRO A 55 -15.55 -10.70 -9.01
CA PRO A 55 -16.59 -11.11 -9.96
C PRO A 55 -17.99 -10.85 -9.41
N GLU A 56 -18.96 -10.81 -10.31
CA GLU A 56 -20.36 -10.74 -9.90
C GLU A 56 -20.74 -11.93 -9.00
N ASN A 57 -21.50 -11.64 -7.94
CA ASN A 57 -21.95 -12.63 -6.93
C ASN A 57 -20.82 -13.28 -6.09
N LYS A 58 -19.61 -12.72 -6.12
CA LYS A 58 -18.53 -13.10 -5.22
C LYS A 58 -18.29 -11.97 -4.23
N ILE A 59 -18.23 -12.31 -2.94
CA ILE A 59 -17.80 -11.43 -1.86
C ILE A 59 -17.01 -12.33 -0.91
N ASP A 60 -15.82 -11.88 -0.53
CA ASP A 60 -14.99 -12.54 0.47
C ASP A 60 -14.73 -11.55 1.62
N ARG A 61 -13.91 -11.95 2.55
CA ARG A 61 -13.53 -11.20 3.77
C ARG A 61 -12.82 -9.86 3.54
N TYR A 62 -12.33 -9.62 2.32
CA TYR A 62 -11.60 -8.39 2.00
C TYR A 62 -12.52 -7.35 1.36
N GLU A 63 -12.28 -6.08 1.69
CA GLU A 63 -12.99 -4.96 1.07
C GLU A 63 -12.68 -4.88 -0.43
N GLU A 64 -13.71 -4.74 -1.26
CA GLU A 64 -13.56 -4.45 -2.67
C GLU A 64 -13.13 -2.99 -2.85
N THR A 65 -11.96 -2.76 -3.45
CA THR A 65 -11.35 -1.43 -3.50
C THR A 65 -11.16 -0.88 -4.91
N PHE A 66 -11.17 -1.72 -5.94
CA PHE A 66 -10.97 -1.28 -7.32
C PHE A 66 -12.09 -0.37 -7.85
N PRO A 67 -13.38 -0.64 -7.64
CA PRO A 67 -14.45 0.27 -8.06
C PRO A 67 -14.34 1.64 -7.40
N SER A 68 -13.96 1.72 -6.12
CA SER A 68 -13.73 2.98 -5.41
C SER A 68 -12.52 3.73 -5.97
N LEU A 69 -11.46 3.03 -6.35
CA LEU A 69 -10.33 3.63 -7.05
C LEU A 69 -10.76 4.23 -8.39
N VAL A 70 -11.52 3.49 -9.20
CA VAL A 70 -11.99 3.97 -10.52
C VAL A 70 -12.82 5.24 -10.35
N ALA A 71 -13.76 5.27 -9.42
CA ALA A 71 -14.55 6.45 -9.12
C ALA A 71 -13.70 7.67 -8.68
N PHE A 72 -12.67 7.42 -7.87
CA PHE A 72 -11.71 8.44 -7.48
C PHE A 72 -10.91 8.97 -8.69
N LEU A 73 -10.40 8.08 -9.53
CA LEU A 73 -9.62 8.46 -10.71
C LEU A 73 -10.46 9.26 -11.72
N GLU A 74 -11.72 8.89 -11.95
CA GLU A 74 -12.64 9.68 -12.79
C GLU A 74 -12.86 11.08 -12.24
N LYS A 75 -13.01 11.23 -10.92
CA LYS A 75 -13.10 12.54 -10.24
C LYS A 75 -11.83 13.37 -10.39
N GLU A 76 -10.65 12.72 -10.39
CA GLU A 76 -9.35 13.36 -10.63
C GLU A 76 -9.10 13.69 -12.12
N GLY A 77 -10.05 13.41 -13.01
CA GLY A 77 -9.96 13.75 -14.44
C GLY A 77 -9.35 12.65 -15.32
N PHE A 78 -9.27 11.41 -14.83
CA PHE A 78 -8.79 10.25 -15.60
C PHE A 78 -9.97 9.37 -16.01
N PRO A 79 -10.52 9.50 -17.23
CA PRO A 79 -11.65 8.70 -17.66
C PRO A 79 -11.31 7.23 -17.73
N ALA A 80 -12.12 6.39 -17.09
CA ALA A 80 -11.89 4.96 -17.04
C ALA A 80 -12.23 4.29 -18.39
N PRO A 81 -11.42 3.32 -18.86
CA PRO A 81 -11.76 2.49 -20.02
C PRO A 81 -13.00 1.64 -19.69
N THR A 82 -13.71 1.22 -20.73
CA THR A 82 -14.97 0.46 -20.58
C THR A 82 -14.78 -0.79 -19.73
N VAL A 83 -13.66 -1.49 -19.89
CA VAL A 83 -13.33 -2.70 -19.14
C VAL A 83 -13.21 -2.47 -17.63
N ALA A 84 -12.87 -1.26 -17.19
CA ALA A 84 -12.71 -0.93 -15.77
C ALA A 84 -14.02 -0.47 -15.10
N LYS A 85 -15.11 -0.36 -15.85
CA LYS A 85 -16.41 0.14 -15.34
C LYS A 85 -17.30 -1.00 -14.88
N GLY A 86 -18.01 -0.77 -13.78
CA GLY A 86 -18.99 -1.71 -13.27
C GLY A 86 -18.39 -2.89 -12.50
N ARG A 87 -18.86 -4.08 -12.79
CA ARG A 87 -18.39 -5.33 -12.17
C ARG A 87 -17.19 -5.91 -12.91
N CYS A 88 -16.39 -6.70 -12.19
CA CYS A 88 -15.28 -7.43 -12.78
C CYS A 88 -15.80 -8.30 -13.94
N PRO A 89 -15.27 -8.13 -15.19
CA PRO A 89 -15.78 -8.84 -16.35
C PRO A 89 -15.39 -10.33 -16.35
N TRP A 90 -14.37 -10.70 -15.60
CA TRP A 90 -13.90 -12.08 -15.50
C TRP A 90 -14.58 -12.80 -14.34
N THR A 91 -15.23 -13.92 -14.60
CA THR A 91 -15.96 -14.72 -13.61
C THR A 91 -15.06 -15.69 -12.84
N SER A 92 -13.86 -15.95 -13.36
CA SER A 92 -12.89 -16.87 -12.77
C SER A 92 -11.46 -16.48 -13.12
N ARG A 93 -10.52 -17.01 -12.32
CA ARG A 93 -9.08 -16.86 -12.58
C ARG A 93 -8.67 -17.41 -13.95
N ASP A 94 -9.26 -18.52 -14.37
CA ASP A 94 -8.92 -19.14 -15.66
C ASP A 94 -9.35 -18.25 -16.83
N GLN A 95 -10.56 -17.69 -16.78
CA GLN A 95 -11.02 -16.70 -17.77
C GLN A 95 -10.12 -15.45 -17.77
N PHE A 96 -9.76 -14.93 -16.61
CA PHE A 96 -8.85 -13.79 -16.49
C PHE A 96 -7.52 -14.05 -17.22
N TYR A 97 -6.92 -15.22 -17.04
CA TYR A 97 -5.64 -15.56 -17.69
C TYR A 97 -5.79 -15.99 -19.17
N GLN A 98 -6.95 -16.48 -19.60
CA GLN A 98 -7.24 -16.67 -21.04
C GLN A 98 -7.26 -15.34 -21.78
N GLU A 99 -7.74 -14.28 -21.13
CA GLU A 99 -7.85 -12.94 -21.70
C GLU A 99 -6.66 -12.03 -21.37
N ILE A 100 -5.59 -12.55 -20.77
CA ILE A 100 -4.45 -11.76 -20.25
C ILE A 100 -3.73 -10.91 -21.31
N ASN A 101 -3.85 -11.28 -22.59
CA ASN A 101 -3.31 -10.57 -23.74
C ASN A 101 -4.40 -9.95 -24.63
N SER A 102 -5.63 -9.81 -24.13
CA SER A 102 -6.71 -9.17 -24.87
C SER A 102 -6.51 -7.65 -24.93
N LYS A 103 -7.15 -7.01 -25.91
CA LYS A 103 -7.16 -5.55 -26.03
C LYS A 103 -7.71 -4.87 -24.77
N ASN A 104 -8.75 -5.42 -24.17
CA ASN A 104 -9.31 -4.92 -22.91
C ASN A 104 -8.29 -4.95 -21.77
N MET A 105 -7.49 -6.01 -21.67
CA MET A 105 -6.43 -6.12 -20.65
C MET A 105 -5.29 -5.15 -20.92
N GLU A 106 -4.94 -4.89 -22.18
CA GLU A 106 -3.95 -3.88 -22.57
C GLU A 106 -4.43 -2.48 -22.20
N GLU A 107 -5.66 -2.10 -22.59
CA GLU A 107 -6.28 -0.82 -22.23
C GLU A 107 -6.34 -0.61 -20.70
N LEU A 108 -6.66 -1.66 -19.95
CA LEU A 108 -6.67 -1.61 -18.49
C LEU A 108 -5.26 -1.34 -17.92
N ARG A 109 -4.23 -2.01 -18.43
CA ARG A 109 -2.84 -1.82 -17.98
C ARG A 109 -2.33 -0.43 -18.31
N ASP A 110 -2.62 0.07 -19.51
CA ASP A 110 -2.25 1.43 -19.93
C ASP A 110 -2.89 2.49 -19.01
N TYR A 111 -4.16 2.31 -18.69
CA TYR A 111 -4.87 3.14 -17.73
C TYR A 111 -4.22 3.12 -16.34
N LEU A 112 -3.89 1.92 -15.83
CA LEU A 112 -3.26 1.75 -14.52
C LEU A 112 -1.85 2.35 -14.47
N ILE A 113 -1.07 2.29 -15.56
CA ILE A 113 0.23 2.94 -15.66
C ILE A 113 0.08 4.46 -15.69
N ALA A 114 -0.81 4.97 -16.53
CA ALA A 114 -1.02 6.41 -16.69
C ALA A 114 -1.52 7.08 -15.40
N THR A 115 -2.17 6.34 -14.52
CA THR A 115 -2.78 6.86 -13.29
C THR A 115 -2.01 6.55 -12.01
N LYS A 116 -0.80 6.00 -12.09
CA LYS A 116 -0.07 5.50 -10.90
C LYS A 116 0.11 6.57 -9.79
N GLY A 117 0.41 7.81 -10.12
CA GLY A 117 0.51 8.90 -9.15
C GLY A 117 -0.83 9.22 -8.47
N ALA A 118 -1.93 9.19 -9.23
CA ALA A 118 -3.27 9.36 -8.68
C ALA A 118 -3.71 8.16 -7.82
N GLN A 119 -3.26 6.94 -8.14
CA GLN A 119 -3.47 5.77 -7.28
C GLN A 119 -2.81 5.96 -5.90
N VAL A 120 -1.63 6.59 -5.82
CA VAL A 120 -1.03 6.93 -4.52
C VAL A 120 -1.88 7.93 -3.76
N LYS A 121 -2.42 8.96 -4.40
CA LYS A 121 -3.35 9.89 -3.72
C LYS A 121 -4.54 9.15 -3.11
N PHE A 122 -5.13 8.22 -3.85
CA PHE A 122 -6.22 7.38 -3.33
C PHE A 122 -5.78 6.55 -2.11
N ILE A 123 -4.59 5.94 -2.16
CA ILE A 123 -4.04 5.21 -1.02
C ILE A 123 -3.85 6.14 0.19
N VAL A 124 -3.36 7.35 -0.03
CA VAL A 124 -3.18 8.36 1.04
C VAL A 124 -4.52 8.77 1.64
N GLU A 125 -5.57 9.02 0.85
CA GLU A 125 -6.90 9.31 1.39
C GLU A 125 -7.44 8.18 2.27
N ARG A 126 -7.23 6.92 1.86
CA ARG A 126 -7.62 5.76 2.67
C ARG A 126 -6.79 5.65 3.95
N LEU A 127 -5.50 5.91 3.87
CA LEU A 127 -4.60 5.95 5.03
C LEU A 127 -5.03 7.06 6.01
N ASP A 128 -5.34 8.25 5.51
CA ASP A 128 -5.84 9.36 6.32
C ASP A 128 -7.21 9.06 6.94
N HIS A 129 -8.06 8.31 6.23
CA HIS A 129 -9.31 7.85 6.83
C HIS A 129 -9.05 6.87 7.99
N THR A 130 -8.17 5.90 7.79
CA THR A 130 -7.78 4.94 8.84
C THR A 130 -7.12 5.63 10.04
N SER A 131 -6.34 6.68 9.79
CA SER A 131 -5.63 7.41 10.86
C SER A 131 -6.56 8.16 11.83
N LYS A 132 -7.84 8.36 11.48
CA LYS A 132 -8.84 8.94 12.40
C LYS A 132 -9.09 8.05 13.62
N ASP A 133 -8.86 6.76 13.49
CA ASP A 133 -8.99 5.78 14.56
C ASP A 133 -7.67 5.56 15.33
N PHE A 134 -6.61 6.30 14.96
CA PHE A 134 -5.32 6.19 15.64
C PHE A 134 -5.34 6.94 16.99
N PRO A 135 -4.63 6.41 17.99
CA PRO A 135 -4.40 7.14 19.24
C PRO A 135 -3.78 8.51 18.97
N LYS A 136 -4.24 9.54 19.71
CA LYS A 136 -3.78 10.94 19.50
C LYS A 136 -2.27 11.11 19.64
N GLU A 137 -1.65 10.34 20.51
CA GLU A 137 -0.20 10.36 20.79
C GLU A 137 0.68 9.93 19.61
N VAL A 138 0.16 9.14 18.67
CA VAL A 138 0.94 8.72 17.48
C VAL A 138 0.77 9.67 16.28
N LEU A 139 -0.30 10.49 16.26
CA LEU A 139 -0.61 11.38 15.13
C LEU A 139 0.52 12.36 14.79
N PRO A 140 1.23 13.01 15.76
CA PRO A 140 2.34 13.90 15.40
C PRO A 140 3.47 13.21 14.62
N LYS A 141 3.77 11.95 14.95
CA LYS A 141 4.80 11.15 14.25
C LYS A 141 4.32 10.72 12.86
N TYR A 142 3.05 10.32 12.75
CA TYR A 142 2.38 10.03 11.48
C TYR A 142 2.45 11.24 10.53
N GLU A 143 2.02 12.41 10.98
CA GLU A 143 2.03 13.64 10.19
C GLU A 143 3.45 14.12 9.84
N ALA A 144 4.44 13.87 10.71
CA ALA A 144 5.83 14.17 10.41
C ALA A 144 6.36 13.31 9.25
N LEU A 145 6.08 12.01 9.25
CA LEU A 145 6.49 11.09 8.20
C LEU A 145 5.79 11.37 6.86
N LYS A 146 4.54 11.80 6.88
CA LYS A 146 3.79 12.15 5.67
C LYS A 146 4.37 13.31 4.87
N LYS A 147 5.25 14.12 5.46
CA LYS A 147 5.75 15.34 4.83
C LYS A 147 6.79 15.13 3.74
N ASP A 148 7.33 13.93 3.59
CA ASP A 148 8.30 13.60 2.56
C ASP A 148 8.00 12.24 1.89
N ASP A 149 8.54 12.06 0.67
CA ASP A 149 8.25 10.89 -0.15
C ASP A 149 8.68 9.57 0.48
N LYS A 150 9.78 9.54 1.22
CA LYS A 150 10.30 8.31 1.84
C LYS A 150 9.46 7.95 3.07
N GLY A 151 9.11 8.95 3.89
CA GLY A 151 8.24 8.76 5.05
C GLY A 151 6.84 8.31 4.63
N LEU A 152 6.25 8.96 3.62
CA LEU A 152 4.96 8.57 3.08
C LEU A 152 4.99 7.15 2.51
N PHE A 153 6.02 6.83 1.72
CA PHE A 153 6.20 5.47 1.21
C PHE A 153 6.29 4.43 2.34
N ALA A 154 7.07 4.72 3.39
CA ALA A 154 7.23 3.82 4.53
C ALA A 154 5.89 3.57 5.27
N LEU A 155 5.08 4.61 5.46
CA LEU A 155 3.74 4.49 6.06
C LEU A 155 2.82 3.58 5.22
N ILE A 156 2.76 3.83 3.92
CA ILE A 156 1.92 3.06 2.98
C ILE A 156 2.39 1.60 2.92
N ASP A 157 3.69 1.40 2.69
CA ASP A 157 4.25 0.05 2.54
C ASP A 157 4.09 -0.77 3.83
N TYR A 158 4.33 -0.17 5.00
CA TYR A 158 4.20 -0.87 6.27
C TYR A 158 2.74 -1.21 6.60
N LEU A 159 1.80 -0.28 6.35
CA LEU A 159 0.37 -0.55 6.53
C LEU A 159 -0.09 -1.74 5.67
N ASN A 160 0.27 -1.74 4.38
CA ASN A 160 -0.06 -2.84 3.47
C ASN A 160 0.61 -4.16 3.88
N PHE A 161 1.82 -4.08 4.42
CA PHE A 161 2.63 -5.24 4.78
C PHE A 161 2.22 -5.89 6.11
N LYS A 162 1.85 -5.08 7.11
CA LYS A 162 1.68 -5.55 8.51
C LYS A 162 0.37 -5.11 9.16
N GLY A 163 -0.42 -4.31 8.48
CA GLY A 163 -1.69 -3.81 8.98
C GLY A 163 -1.58 -2.55 9.81
N SER A 164 -2.73 -2.06 10.24
CA SER A 164 -2.84 -0.82 11.04
C SER A 164 -2.45 -1.00 12.51
N GLY A 165 -2.61 -2.19 13.06
CA GLY A 165 -2.48 -2.48 14.49
C GLY A 165 -3.78 -2.29 15.27
N LEU A 166 -4.89 -2.00 14.58
CA LEU A 166 -6.23 -1.90 15.20
C LEU A 166 -6.84 -3.29 15.47
N SER A 167 -6.54 -4.27 14.61
CA SER A 167 -7.10 -5.60 14.71
C SER A 167 -6.44 -6.44 15.82
N GLU A 168 -7.24 -7.18 16.57
CA GLU A 168 -6.75 -8.17 17.54
C GLU A 168 -5.96 -9.31 16.87
N SER A 169 -6.21 -9.59 15.59
CA SER A 169 -5.45 -10.58 14.81
C SER A 169 -4.00 -10.14 14.51
N GLU A 170 -3.69 -8.86 14.71
CA GLU A 170 -2.36 -8.29 14.51
C GLU A 170 -1.51 -8.29 15.79
N ARG A 171 -1.68 -9.31 16.67
CA ARG A 171 -0.96 -9.41 17.95
C ARG A 171 -0.66 -10.85 18.31
N TYR A 172 0.48 -11.02 19.01
CA TYR A 172 0.80 -12.22 19.79
C TYR A 172 1.07 -11.81 21.24
N GLN A 173 0.55 -12.58 22.20
CA GLN A 173 0.74 -12.31 23.63
C GLN A 173 0.44 -10.85 24.02
N LYS A 174 -0.61 -10.25 23.43
CA LYS A 174 -1.03 -8.84 23.58
C LYS A 174 -0.12 -7.82 22.93
N GLU A 175 1.03 -8.21 22.36
CA GLU A 175 1.96 -7.34 21.65
C GLU A 175 1.60 -7.27 20.17
N GLY A 176 1.21 -6.07 19.70
CA GLY A 176 0.91 -5.80 18.30
C GLY A 176 2.15 -5.44 17.49
N TRP A 177 2.03 -5.56 16.18
CA TRP A 177 3.11 -5.25 15.23
C TRP A 177 2.66 -4.34 14.08
N GLY A 178 1.44 -3.82 14.11
CA GLY A 178 0.92 -2.94 13.09
C GLY A 178 1.51 -1.52 13.14
N LEU A 179 1.04 -0.67 12.24
CA LEU A 179 1.55 0.68 12.07
C LEU A 179 1.47 1.52 13.37
N ILE A 180 0.35 1.43 14.10
CA ILE A 180 0.16 2.17 15.36
C ILE A 180 1.26 1.83 16.37
N GLN A 181 1.58 0.53 16.53
CA GLN A 181 2.59 0.09 17.49
C GLN A 181 3.99 0.59 17.09
N VAL A 182 4.30 0.62 15.79
CA VAL A 182 5.56 1.19 15.29
C VAL A 182 5.63 2.67 15.60
N LEU A 183 4.59 3.44 15.27
CA LEU A 183 4.51 4.87 15.55
C LEU A 183 4.60 5.17 17.05
N ASN A 184 3.98 4.33 17.88
CA ASN A 184 4.02 4.51 19.35
C ASN A 184 5.44 4.36 19.90
N ASP A 185 6.20 3.37 19.42
CA ASP A 185 7.57 3.09 19.89
C ASP A 185 8.62 4.07 19.38
N MET A 186 8.32 4.85 18.33
CA MET A 186 9.24 5.86 17.84
C MET A 186 9.55 6.90 18.91
N LYS A 187 10.80 7.30 19.04
CA LYS A 187 11.23 8.39 19.92
C LYS A 187 10.94 9.76 19.30
N GLU A 188 11.02 9.87 18.00
CA GLU A 188 10.82 11.09 17.21
C GLU A 188 10.17 10.78 15.87
N GLY A 189 9.62 11.78 15.17
CA GLY A 189 8.91 11.64 13.90
C GLY A 189 9.83 11.55 12.68
N THR A 190 10.93 10.80 12.75
CA THR A 190 11.89 10.63 11.66
C THR A 190 11.79 9.27 11.00
N LEU A 191 12.18 9.19 9.71
CA LEU A 191 12.23 7.92 8.97
C LEU A 191 13.18 6.92 9.65
N GLN A 192 14.31 7.39 10.19
CA GLN A 192 15.25 6.54 10.92
C GLN A 192 14.57 5.88 12.13
N ALA A 193 13.88 6.68 12.96
CA ALA A 193 13.16 6.17 14.13
C ALA A 193 12.04 5.20 13.74
N PHE A 194 11.36 5.45 12.60
CA PHE A 194 10.37 4.52 12.05
C PHE A 194 10.97 3.16 11.69
N ILE A 195 12.09 3.16 10.94
CA ILE A 195 12.80 1.94 10.53
C ILE A 195 13.24 1.12 11.74
N GLU A 196 13.82 1.77 12.74
CA GLU A 196 14.27 1.09 13.98
C GLU A 196 13.09 0.48 14.75
N SER A 197 12.02 1.25 14.95
CA SER A 197 10.80 0.78 15.58
C SER A 197 10.16 -0.39 14.84
N ALA A 198 10.04 -0.30 13.51
CA ALA A 198 9.48 -1.35 12.68
C ALA A 198 10.27 -2.66 12.79
N LYS A 199 11.61 -2.59 12.74
CA LYS A 199 12.47 -3.75 12.93
C LYS A 199 12.27 -4.39 14.30
N ASN A 200 12.25 -3.59 15.36
CA ASN A 200 12.06 -4.07 16.72
C ASN A 200 10.70 -4.75 16.91
N ARG A 201 9.62 -4.19 16.34
CA ARG A 201 8.29 -4.81 16.37
C ARG A 201 8.24 -6.13 15.61
N LEU A 202 8.93 -6.26 14.48
CA LEU A 202 9.01 -7.52 13.74
C LEU A 202 9.82 -8.59 14.49
N ILE A 203 10.91 -8.21 15.16
CA ILE A 203 11.68 -9.10 16.03
C ILE A 203 10.82 -9.58 17.20
N LEU A 204 10.09 -8.67 17.86
CA LEU A 204 9.19 -9.00 18.96
C LEU A 204 8.05 -9.92 18.49
N ARG A 205 7.48 -9.66 17.33
CA ARG A 205 6.47 -10.54 16.70
C ARG A 205 6.97 -11.97 16.58
N VAL A 206 8.15 -12.15 16.00
CA VAL A 206 8.73 -13.49 15.83
C VAL A 206 9.01 -14.17 17.17
N LYS A 207 9.51 -13.40 18.16
CA LYS A 207 9.76 -13.90 19.52
C LYS A 207 8.47 -14.41 20.20
N ASN A 208 7.35 -13.74 19.96
CA ASN A 208 6.05 -14.04 20.58
C ASN A 208 5.19 -14.99 19.73
N ALA A 209 5.61 -15.28 18.50
CA ALA A 209 4.85 -16.13 17.58
C ALA A 209 4.74 -17.57 18.13
N PRO A 210 3.56 -18.22 17.96
CA PRO A 210 3.42 -19.64 18.20
C PRO A 210 4.43 -20.44 17.36
N SER A 211 5.04 -21.46 17.96
CA SER A 211 6.14 -22.22 17.33
C SER A 211 5.75 -22.85 15.99
N GLU A 212 4.50 -23.26 15.82
CA GLU A 212 3.94 -23.83 14.60
C GLU A 212 3.91 -22.86 13.42
N ARG A 213 3.91 -21.56 13.68
CA ARG A 213 3.96 -20.50 12.65
C ARG A 213 5.30 -20.41 11.95
N LYS A 214 6.39 -20.83 12.61
CA LYS A 214 7.78 -20.83 12.09
C LYS A 214 8.19 -19.48 11.48
N GLU A 215 7.72 -18.36 12.07
CA GLU A 215 7.92 -17.01 11.51
C GLU A 215 9.39 -16.58 11.44
N GLN A 216 10.28 -17.21 12.20
CA GLN A 216 11.72 -16.96 12.16
C GLN A 216 12.31 -17.05 10.73
N GLN A 217 11.78 -17.95 9.88
CA GLN A 217 12.23 -18.11 8.50
C GLN A 217 12.00 -16.88 7.64
N TRP A 218 11.02 -16.02 7.99
CA TRP A 218 10.65 -14.82 7.21
C TRP A 218 11.32 -13.54 7.73
N LEU A 219 11.83 -13.54 8.97
CA LEU A 219 12.33 -12.34 9.63
C LEU A 219 13.39 -11.60 8.80
N LYS A 220 14.36 -12.32 8.23
CA LYS A 220 15.40 -11.73 7.38
C LYS A 220 14.80 -10.97 6.18
N GLY A 221 13.81 -11.57 5.51
CA GLY A 221 13.11 -10.94 4.38
C GLY A 221 12.34 -9.69 4.81
N TRP A 222 11.69 -9.75 5.98
CA TRP A 222 10.97 -8.60 6.54
C TRP A 222 11.90 -7.45 6.89
N ILE A 223 13.03 -7.72 7.54
CA ILE A 223 14.04 -6.70 7.87
C ILE A 223 14.59 -6.06 6.59
N ASN A 224 14.95 -6.88 5.58
CA ASN A 224 15.43 -6.36 4.29
C ASN A 224 14.41 -5.46 3.59
N ARG A 225 13.08 -5.74 3.73
CA ARG A 225 12.02 -4.85 3.20
C ARG A 225 12.03 -3.50 3.90
N ILE A 226 12.11 -3.49 5.23
CA ILE A 226 12.12 -2.25 6.02
C ILE A 226 13.37 -1.40 5.72
N GLU A 227 14.52 -2.04 5.49
CA GLU A 227 15.78 -1.34 5.15
C GLU A 227 15.75 -0.60 3.81
N ARG A 228 14.82 -0.95 2.91
CA ARG A 228 14.63 -0.26 1.62
C ARG A 228 13.87 1.06 1.72
N TYR A 229 13.41 1.45 2.90
CA TYR A 229 12.73 2.73 3.10
C TYR A 229 13.67 3.93 3.01
N TYR A 230 14.99 3.72 3.13
CA TYR A 230 16.02 4.76 2.95
C TYR A 230 16.10 5.35 1.54
#